data_7c6c188d2bd2ccabb631533f1fae2c87
#
_entry.id   7c6c188d2bd2ccabb631533f1fae2c87
#
_cell.length_a   1.000
_cell.length_b   1.000
_cell.length_c   1.000
_cell.angle_alpha   90.00
_cell.angle_beta   90.00
_cell.angle_gamma   90.00
#
_symmetry.space_group_name_H-M   'P 1'
#
loop_
_entity.id
_entity.type
_entity.pdbx_description
1 polymer ?
#
loop_
_entity_poly.entity_id
_entity_poly.type
_entity_poly.pdbx_seq_one_letter_code
_entity_poly.pdbx_strand_id
1 'polypeptide(L)'
;MNAFDTSIQSWLVHIAASSFVFTHAVHAIAEFYFTKGLLPLAILCAIWFKSGEGQQWRRETVVATLCAGLLAFLLGRLLALTLPFRLRPLYEPSVHLSFPLADATGEGMRLWSSFPSDHAALWMAIAVGIFIVWRWIGAFLIVHCAVFICLPRVYLGLHYPTDVIGGAVIGAFCAFLLTRAPIRACFAPFFLRFMEYRPAAGYMLAFLFVFELATMFDEPRILATLIVKQIHREAAFTQEHAGRLASSLSLQKQEK
;
A
#
# COMPACT_ATOMS: atom_id res chain seq x y z
N MET A 1 -14.65 -8.31 -15.79
CA MET A 1 -14.64 -8.83 -14.41
C MET A 1 -14.86 -10.34 -14.46
N ASN A 2 -14.22 -11.12 -13.59
CA ASN A 2 -14.47 -12.57 -13.53
C ASN A 2 -15.65 -12.88 -12.58
N ALA A 3 -16.24 -14.08 -12.71
CA ALA A 3 -17.42 -14.48 -11.92
C ALA A 3 -17.16 -14.49 -10.41
N PHE A 4 -15.93 -14.82 -9.99
CA PHE A 4 -15.51 -14.82 -8.58
C PHE A 4 -15.55 -13.42 -7.98
N ASP A 5 -14.92 -12.44 -8.63
CA ASP A 5 -14.93 -11.05 -8.17
C ASP A 5 -16.35 -10.49 -8.13
N THR A 6 -17.16 -10.77 -9.15
CA THR A 6 -18.56 -10.31 -9.23
C THR A 6 -19.41 -10.86 -8.08
N SER A 7 -19.31 -12.16 -7.81
CA SER A 7 -20.13 -12.80 -6.77
C SER A 7 -19.84 -12.26 -5.38
N ILE A 8 -18.55 -12.06 -5.05
CA ILE A 8 -18.17 -11.55 -3.74
C ILE A 8 -18.56 -10.07 -3.60
N GLN A 9 -18.30 -9.26 -4.62
CA GLN A 9 -18.64 -7.83 -4.55
C GLN A 9 -20.14 -7.58 -4.50
N SER A 10 -20.94 -8.29 -5.31
CA SER A 10 -22.39 -8.16 -5.25
C SER A 10 -22.97 -8.52 -3.88
N TRP A 11 -22.46 -9.59 -3.26
CA TRP A 11 -22.83 -9.98 -1.90
C TRP A 11 -22.47 -8.90 -0.87
N LEU A 12 -21.25 -8.34 -0.93
CA LEU A 12 -20.79 -7.28 -0.02
C LEU A 12 -21.60 -5.98 -0.19
N VAL A 13 -21.92 -5.59 -1.42
CA VAL A 13 -22.76 -4.40 -1.69
C VAL A 13 -24.18 -4.59 -1.17
N HIS A 14 -24.74 -5.81 -1.28
CA HIS A 14 -26.03 -6.12 -0.69
C HIS A 14 -26.04 -5.96 0.83
N ILE A 15 -24.98 -6.39 1.52
CA ILE A 15 -24.79 -6.15 2.95
C ILE A 15 -24.67 -4.64 3.24
N ALA A 16 -23.94 -3.90 2.41
CA ALA A 16 -23.78 -2.46 2.57
C ALA A 16 -25.11 -1.70 2.49
N ALA A 17 -25.99 -2.11 1.59
CA ALA A 17 -27.31 -1.52 1.43
C ALA A 17 -28.22 -1.78 2.65
N SER A 18 -27.92 -2.78 3.47
CA SER A 18 -28.76 -3.17 4.61
C SER A 18 -28.48 -2.38 5.91
N SER A 19 -27.31 -1.74 6.05
CA SER A 19 -26.95 -1.05 7.30
C SER A 19 -25.97 0.11 7.10
N PHE A 20 -26.48 1.32 7.26
CA PHE A 20 -25.68 2.56 7.27
C PHE A 20 -24.60 2.57 8.36
N VAL A 21 -24.93 2.13 9.57
CA VAL A 21 -24.00 2.09 10.72
C VAL A 21 -22.83 1.14 10.44
N PHE A 22 -23.12 -0.03 9.89
CA PHE A 22 -22.09 -1.00 9.54
C PHE A 22 -21.14 -0.45 8.47
N THR A 23 -21.68 0.19 7.45
CA THR A 23 -20.89 0.84 6.39
C THR A 23 -19.91 1.89 6.94
N HIS A 24 -20.40 2.77 7.83
CA HIS A 24 -19.54 3.79 8.45
C HIS A 24 -18.50 3.16 9.39
N ALA A 25 -18.84 2.09 10.09
CA ALA A 25 -17.87 1.35 10.90
C ALA A 25 -16.77 0.71 10.04
N VAL A 26 -17.12 0.10 8.92
CA VAL A 26 -16.11 -0.47 7.97
C VAL A 26 -15.22 0.63 7.39
N HIS A 27 -15.81 1.78 7.04
CA HIS A 27 -15.03 2.93 6.55
C HIS A 27 -14.08 3.45 7.63
N ALA A 28 -14.55 3.65 8.85
CA ALA A 28 -13.72 4.07 9.98
C ALA A 28 -12.56 3.09 10.21
N ILE A 29 -12.81 1.78 10.20
CA ILE A 29 -11.77 0.73 10.30
C ILE A 29 -10.77 0.85 9.16
N ALA A 30 -11.23 1.13 7.94
CA ALA A 30 -10.37 1.31 6.76
C ALA A 30 -9.46 2.54 6.86
N GLU A 31 -9.89 3.59 7.58
CA GLU A 31 -9.13 4.82 7.78
C GLU A 31 -8.18 4.77 8.98
N PHE A 32 -8.52 4.00 10.01
CA PHE A 32 -7.78 3.97 11.27
C PHE A 32 -6.37 3.36 11.11
N TYR A 33 -5.33 4.12 11.39
CA TYR A 33 -3.94 3.65 11.35
C TYR A 33 -3.65 2.54 12.36
N PHE A 34 -4.34 2.53 13.51
CA PHE A 34 -4.19 1.49 14.52
C PHE A 34 -4.53 0.10 13.96
N THR A 35 -5.66 -0.01 13.28
CA THR A 35 -6.11 -1.28 12.69
C THR A 35 -5.30 -1.68 11.46
N LYS A 36 -4.80 -0.70 10.69
CA LYS A 36 -4.00 -0.98 9.48
C LYS A 36 -2.61 -1.49 9.81
N GLY A 37 -1.84 -0.73 10.58
CA GLY A 37 -0.39 -0.96 10.65
C GLY A 37 0.24 -0.84 12.02
N LEU A 38 -0.30 -0.02 12.91
CA LEU A 38 0.32 0.23 14.19
C LEU A 38 0.45 -1.04 15.04
N LEU A 39 -0.58 -1.90 15.05
CA LEU A 39 -0.57 -3.14 15.81
C LEU A 39 0.53 -4.12 15.32
N PRO A 40 0.63 -4.48 14.02
CA PRO A 40 1.73 -5.32 13.53
C PRO A 40 3.12 -4.74 13.80
N LEU A 41 3.29 -3.43 13.64
CA LEU A 41 4.56 -2.76 13.87
C LEU A 41 4.93 -2.71 15.37
N ALA A 42 3.97 -2.53 16.27
CA ALA A 42 4.18 -2.63 17.72
C ALA A 42 4.63 -4.05 18.11
N ILE A 43 4.08 -5.08 17.48
CA ILE A 43 4.50 -6.47 17.71
C ILE A 43 5.93 -6.70 17.19
N LEU A 44 6.31 -6.15 16.02
CA LEU A 44 7.70 -6.19 15.56
C LEU A 44 8.64 -5.50 16.53
N CYS A 45 8.24 -4.36 17.09
CA CYS A 45 8.98 -3.67 18.14
C CYS A 45 9.15 -4.54 19.38
N ALA A 46 8.10 -5.23 19.84
CA ALA A 46 8.17 -6.17 20.96
C ALA A 46 9.12 -7.35 20.67
N ILE A 47 9.11 -7.88 19.44
CA ILE A 47 10.05 -8.93 19.00
C ILE A 47 11.50 -8.41 19.05
N TRP A 48 11.74 -7.19 18.59
CA TRP A 48 13.06 -6.55 18.55
C TRP A 48 13.69 -6.42 19.93
N PHE A 49 12.92 -5.98 20.92
CA PHE A 49 13.40 -5.74 22.29
C PHE A 49 13.35 -6.98 23.19
N LYS A 50 12.78 -8.09 22.72
CA LYS A 50 12.76 -9.32 23.52
C LYS A 50 14.18 -9.85 23.74
N SER A 51 14.65 -9.81 24.99
CA SER A 51 15.95 -10.32 25.42
C SER A 51 15.98 -11.87 25.47
N GLY A 52 17.16 -12.43 25.65
CA GLY A 52 17.38 -13.87 25.86
C GLY A 52 17.80 -14.61 24.58
N GLU A 53 17.80 -15.93 24.67
CA GLU A 53 18.27 -16.80 23.57
C GLU A 53 17.62 -16.47 22.24
N GLY A 54 18.43 -16.45 21.16
CA GLY A 54 17.98 -16.15 19.81
C GLY A 54 17.65 -14.67 19.54
N GLN A 55 18.05 -13.73 20.40
CA GLN A 55 17.79 -12.30 20.20
C GLN A 55 18.35 -11.79 18.86
N GLN A 56 19.57 -12.18 18.50
CA GLN A 56 20.16 -11.77 17.23
C GLN A 56 19.32 -12.29 16.04
N TRP A 57 18.95 -13.56 16.04
CA TRP A 57 18.09 -14.14 15.01
C TRP A 57 16.75 -13.41 14.88
N ARG A 58 16.12 -13.05 16.03
CA ARG A 58 14.87 -12.27 16.02
C ARG A 58 15.06 -10.89 15.40
N ARG A 59 16.11 -10.16 15.77
CA ARG A 59 16.44 -8.85 15.22
C ARG A 59 16.74 -8.90 13.72
N GLU A 60 17.51 -9.87 13.26
CA GLU A 60 17.74 -10.12 11.84
C GLU A 60 16.43 -10.42 11.11
N THR A 61 15.53 -11.21 11.72
CA THR A 61 14.24 -11.54 11.13
C THR A 61 13.31 -10.32 11.09
N VAL A 62 13.34 -9.44 12.10
CA VAL A 62 12.60 -8.16 12.07
C VAL A 62 13.09 -7.28 10.91
N VAL A 63 14.40 -7.11 10.75
CA VAL A 63 14.98 -6.37 9.61
C VAL A 63 14.52 -6.99 8.29
N ALA A 64 14.62 -8.32 8.15
CA ALA A 64 14.20 -9.03 6.96
C ALA A 64 12.70 -8.86 6.67
N THR A 65 11.87 -8.85 7.71
CA THR A 65 10.42 -8.63 7.60
C THR A 65 10.09 -7.23 7.12
N LEU A 66 10.74 -6.21 7.67
CA LEU A 66 10.56 -4.82 7.25
C LEU A 66 11.01 -4.61 5.79
N CYS A 67 12.17 -5.18 5.42
CA CYS A 67 12.64 -5.17 4.04
C CYS A 67 11.68 -5.93 3.09
N ALA A 68 11.09 -7.04 3.55
CA ALA A 68 10.10 -7.81 2.77
C ALA A 68 8.82 -7.01 2.56
N GLY A 69 8.35 -6.28 3.57
CA GLY A 69 7.21 -5.37 3.44
C GLY A 69 7.45 -4.27 2.40
N LEU A 70 8.62 -3.62 2.47
CA LEU A 70 9.01 -2.62 1.48
C LEU A 70 9.11 -3.24 0.07
N LEU A 71 9.79 -4.38 -0.06
CA LEU A 71 9.93 -5.06 -1.35
C LEU A 71 8.57 -5.45 -1.93
N ALA A 72 7.68 -6.00 -1.13
CA ALA A 72 6.33 -6.36 -1.56
C ALA A 72 5.51 -5.14 -2.02
N PHE A 73 5.61 -4.02 -1.30
CA PHE A 73 5.01 -2.75 -1.68
C PHE A 73 5.56 -2.24 -3.02
N LEU A 74 6.88 -2.20 -3.19
CA LEU A 74 7.53 -1.74 -4.42
C LEU A 74 7.23 -2.65 -5.62
N LEU A 75 7.22 -3.97 -5.42
CA LEU A 75 6.82 -4.94 -6.45
C LEU A 75 5.35 -4.74 -6.84
N GLY A 76 4.47 -4.53 -5.87
CA GLY A 76 3.07 -4.20 -6.13
C GLY A 76 2.93 -2.95 -7.01
N ARG A 77 3.70 -1.90 -6.71
CA ARG A 77 3.72 -0.67 -7.52
C ARG A 77 4.29 -0.89 -8.91
N LEU A 78 5.38 -1.62 -9.01
CA LEU A 78 5.98 -1.96 -10.31
C LEU A 78 5.01 -2.76 -11.19
N LEU A 79 4.35 -3.76 -10.63
CA LEU A 79 3.35 -4.55 -11.35
C LEU A 79 2.15 -3.70 -11.76
N ALA A 80 1.68 -2.79 -10.92
CA ALA A 80 0.58 -1.87 -11.24
C ALA A 80 0.93 -0.92 -12.42
N LEU A 81 2.21 -0.62 -12.64
CA LEU A 81 2.69 0.21 -13.74
C LEU A 81 2.98 -0.58 -15.02
N THR A 82 3.36 -1.86 -14.91
CA THR A 82 3.82 -2.69 -16.05
C THR A 82 2.74 -3.61 -16.60
N LEU A 83 1.77 -4.01 -15.78
CA LEU A 83 0.65 -4.84 -16.21
C LEU A 83 -0.46 -4.00 -16.86
N PRO A 84 -1.35 -4.63 -17.65
CA PRO A 84 -2.50 -3.94 -18.21
C PRO A 84 -3.30 -3.20 -17.13
N PHE A 85 -3.64 -1.95 -17.40
CA PHE A 85 -4.37 -1.11 -16.45
C PHE A 85 -5.71 -1.74 -16.09
N ARG A 86 -5.98 -1.89 -14.80
CA ARG A 86 -7.24 -2.39 -14.27
C ARG A 86 -7.95 -1.30 -13.49
N LEU A 87 -9.11 -0.86 -14.00
CA LEU A 87 -9.93 0.12 -13.32
C LEU A 87 -10.45 -0.46 -12.00
N ARG A 88 -10.53 0.36 -10.95
CA ARG A 88 -11.07 -0.07 -9.65
C ARG A 88 -12.58 -0.32 -9.73
N PRO A 89 -13.13 -1.26 -8.93
CA PRO A 89 -14.57 -1.56 -8.94
C PRO A 89 -15.46 -0.33 -8.82
N LEU A 90 -15.06 0.61 -7.95
CA LEU A 90 -15.77 1.87 -7.69
C LEU A 90 -15.96 2.75 -8.94
N TYR A 91 -15.03 2.67 -9.91
CA TYR A 91 -15.04 3.48 -11.13
C TYR A 91 -15.39 2.69 -12.39
N GLU A 92 -15.68 1.39 -12.26
CA GLU A 92 -15.94 0.48 -13.37
C GLU A 92 -17.43 0.52 -13.78
N PRO A 93 -17.80 1.15 -14.92
CA PRO A 93 -19.21 1.32 -15.31
C PRO A 93 -19.92 -0.01 -15.54
N SER A 94 -19.20 -1.06 -15.96
CA SER A 94 -19.77 -2.37 -16.27
C SER A 94 -20.20 -3.15 -15.02
N VAL A 95 -19.81 -2.71 -13.84
CA VAL A 95 -20.09 -3.42 -12.58
C VAL A 95 -21.52 -3.20 -12.10
N HIS A 96 -22.17 -2.08 -12.47
CA HIS A 96 -23.54 -1.71 -12.06
C HIS A 96 -23.80 -1.85 -10.54
N LEU A 97 -22.76 -1.69 -9.70
CA LEU A 97 -22.87 -1.77 -8.25
C LEU A 97 -22.67 -0.37 -7.64
N SER A 98 -23.56 -0.01 -6.73
CA SER A 98 -23.42 1.24 -5.95
C SER A 98 -22.60 0.96 -4.71
N PHE A 99 -21.31 1.35 -4.74
CA PHE A 99 -20.44 1.20 -3.58
C PHE A 99 -20.74 2.25 -2.51
N PRO A 100 -20.67 1.89 -1.23
CA PRO A 100 -20.87 2.83 -0.14
C PRO A 100 -19.76 3.88 -0.12
N LEU A 101 -20.13 5.15 0.09
CA LEU A 101 -19.22 6.29 0.21
C LEU A 101 -18.36 6.54 -1.06
N ALA A 102 -18.90 6.23 -2.23
CA ALA A 102 -18.23 6.48 -3.52
C ALA A 102 -17.74 7.93 -3.67
N ASP A 103 -18.53 8.89 -3.19
CA ASP A 103 -18.23 10.32 -3.29
C ASP A 103 -17.11 10.79 -2.34
N ALA A 104 -16.79 10.02 -1.31
CA ALA A 104 -15.72 10.34 -0.36
C ALA A 104 -14.32 9.97 -0.88
N THR A 105 -14.23 9.11 -1.90
CA THR A 105 -12.98 8.71 -2.52
C THR A 105 -12.64 9.67 -3.65
N GLY A 106 -11.63 10.54 -3.42
CA GLY A 106 -11.23 11.54 -4.42
C GLY A 106 -10.83 10.94 -5.78
N GLU A 107 -11.01 11.72 -6.85
CA GLU A 107 -10.71 11.34 -8.24
C GLU A 107 -9.25 10.87 -8.47
N GLY A 108 -8.34 11.21 -7.57
CA GLY A 108 -6.93 10.80 -7.67
C GLY A 108 -6.71 9.29 -7.71
N MET A 109 -7.59 8.49 -7.11
CA MET A 109 -7.47 7.03 -7.14
C MET A 109 -7.85 6.41 -8.50
N ARG A 110 -8.56 7.14 -9.36
CA ARG A 110 -8.95 6.68 -10.69
C ARG A 110 -7.76 6.47 -11.62
N LEU A 111 -6.67 7.16 -11.37
CA LEU A 111 -5.44 7.11 -12.16
C LEU A 111 -4.52 5.92 -11.81
N TRP A 112 -4.84 5.17 -10.76
CA TRP A 112 -4.01 4.09 -10.26
C TRP A 112 -4.66 2.73 -10.52
N SER A 113 -3.92 1.82 -11.16
CA SER A 113 -4.37 0.45 -11.39
C SER A 113 -4.81 -0.23 -10.10
N SER A 114 -5.88 -1.02 -10.18
CA SER A 114 -6.41 -1.77 -9.04
C SER A 114 -5.52 -2.96 -8.65
N PHE A 115 -4.88 -3.61 -9.62
CA PHE A 115 -4.08 -4.82 -9.39
C PHE A 115 -2.58 -4.50 -9.36
N PRO A 116 -1.83 -5.14 -8.45
CA PRO A 116 -2.26 -5.82 -7.23
C PRO A 116 -2.50 -4.83 -6.08
N SER A 117 -3.16 -5.29 -4.99
CA SER A 117 -3.34 -4.46 -3.80
C SER A 117 -2.04 -4.30 -3.01
N ASP A 118 -1.52 -3.09 -2.95
CA ASP A 118 -0.32 -2.72 -2.19
C ASP A 118 -0.49 -2.87 -0.67
N HIS A 119 -1.68 -2.57 -0.14
CA HIS A 119 -1.99 -2.81 1.27
C HIS A 119 -1.92 -4.29 1.64
N ALA A 120 -2.52 -5.15 0.82
CA ALA A 120 -2.46 -6.59 1.03
C ALA A 120 -1.02 -7.11 0.95
N ALA A 121 -0.22 -6.61 0.00
CA ALA A 121 1.17 -7.02 -0.18
C ALA A 121 2.03 -6.65 1.04
N LEU A 122 2.00 -5.38 1.46
CA LEU A 122 2.78 -4.91 2.60
C LEU A 122 2.41 -5.64 3.89
N TRP A 123 1.12 -5.62 4.26
CA TRP A 123 0.71 -6.11 5.58
C TRP A 123 0.72 -7.62 5.69
N MET A 124 0.51 -8.34 4.59
CA MET A 124 0.71 -9.78 4.56
C MET A 124 2.19 -10.15 4.72
N ALA A 125 3.11 -9.40 4.10
CA ALA A 125 4.55 -9.62 4.31
C ALA A 125 4.94 -9.44 5.79
N ILE A 126 4.44 -8.40 6.45
CA ILE A 126 4.69 -8.16 7.87
C ILE A 126 4.09 -9.29 8.73
N ALA A 127 2.84 -9.69 8.47
CA ALA A 127 2.16 -10.74 9.23
C ALA A 127 2.87 -12.10 9.10
N VAL A 128 3.29 -12.47 7.89
CA VAL A 128 4.05 -13.72 7.64
C VAL A 128 5.44 -13.66 8.29
N GLY A 129 6.14 -12.52 8.23
CA GLY A 129 7.40 -12.35 8.94
C GLY A 129 7.29 -12.54 10.45
N ILE A 130 6.22 -12.02 11.07
CA ILE A 130 5.92 -12.24 12.48
C ILE A 130 5.56 -13.71 12.74
N PHE A 131 4.83 -14.36 11.83
CA PHE A 131 4.49 -15.79 11.92
C PHE A 131 5.72 -16.70 12.00
N ILE A 132 6.81 -16.32 11.35
CA ILE A 132 8.08 -17.07 11.40
C ILE A 132 8.69 -17.01 12.79
N VAL A 133 8.53 -15.90 13.51
CA VAL A 133 9.07 -15.71 14.87
C VAL A 133 8.09 -16.20 15.95
N TRP A 134 6.83 -15.78 15.84
CA TRP A 134 5.77 -16.06 16.80
C TRP A 134 4.53 -16.60 16.08
N ARG A 135 4.46 -17.91 15.97
CA ARG A 135 3.51 -18.62 15.14
C ARG A 135 2.04 -18.21 15.38
N TRP A 136 1.62 -18.19 16.64
CA TRP A 136 0.22 -17.88 16.97
C TRP A 136 -0.13 -16.41 16.78
N ILE A 137 0.78 -15.52 17.15
CA ILE A 137 0.59 -14.08 16.95
C ILE A 137 0.60 -13.75 15.45
N GLY A 138 1.50 -14.35 14.70
CA GLY A 138 1.53 -14.15 13.24
C GLY A 138 0.30 -14.74 12.55
N ALA A 139 -0.21 -15.90 12.98
CA ALA A 139 -1.47 -16.47 12.48
C ALA A 139 -2.65 -15.51 12.75
N PHE A 140 -2.73 -14.95 13.96
CA PHE A 140 -3.69 -13.91 14.29
C PHE A 140 -3.55 -12.70 13.36
N LEU A 141 -2.33 -12.24 13.10
CA LEU A 141 -2.09 -11.09 12.22
C LEU A 141 -2.40 -11.36 10.75
N ILE A 142 -2.25 -12.58 10.26
CA ILE A 142 -2.69 -12.99 8.92
C ILE A 142 -4.22 -12.86 8.82
N VAL A 143 -4.95 -13.36 9.81
CA VAL A 143 -6.42 -13.19 9.88
C VAL A 143 -6.80 -11.72 10.03
N HIS A 144 -6.10 -11.00 10.91
CA HIS A 144 -6.29 -9.54 11.08
C HIS A 144 -6.09 -8.79 9.76
N CYS A 145 -5.04 -9.09 9.01
CA CYS A 145 -4.79 -8.51 7.69
C CYS A 145 -5.96 -8.78 6.73
N ALA A 146 -6.44 -10.03 6.68
CA ALA A 146 -7.56 -10.40 5.82
C ALA A 146 -8.84 -9.65 6.20
N VAL A 147 -9.17 -9.58 7.49
CA VAL A 147 -10.46 -9.04 7.97
C VAL A 147 -10.46 -7.51 8.10
N PHE A 148 -9.39 -6.91 8.64
CA PHE A 148 -9.38 -5.48 8.97
C PHE A 148 -8.67 -4.61 7.93
N ILE A 149 -7.85 -5.20 7.06
CA ILE A 149 -7.15 -4.46 6.01
C ILE A 149 -7.72 -4.79 4.64
N CYS A 150 -7.80 -6.06 4.30
CA CYS A 150 -8.17 -6.52 2.96
C CYS A 150 -9.67 -6.43 2.69
N LEU A 151 -10.51 -6.96 3.58
CA LEU A 151 -11.95 -6.99 3.40
C LEU A 151 -12.57 -5.58 3.27
N PRO A 152 -12.21 -4.58 4.08
CA PRO A 152 -12.70 -3.21 3.89
C PRO A 152 -12.36 -2.62 2.52
N ARG A 153 -11.22 -2.97 1.95
CA ARG A 153 -10.81 -2.50 0.60
C ARG A 153 -11.71 -3.06 -0.50
N VAL A 154 -12.12 -4.31 -0.35
CA VAL A 154 -13.07 -4.94 -1.28
C VAL A 154 -14.49 -4.39 -1.07
N TYR A 155 -14.90 -4.23 0.19
CA TYR A 155 -16.21 -3.70 0.58
C TYR A 155 -16.45 -2.27 0.05
N LEU A 156 -15.43 -1.42 0.12
CA LEU A 156 -15.49 -0.04 -0.37
C LEU A 156 -15.28 0.10 -1.89
N GLY A 157 -15.12 -1.01 -2.62
CA GLY A 157 -14.92 -0.99 -4.06
C GLY A 157 -13.54 -0.48 -4.50
N LEU A 158 -12.56 -0.40 -3.59
CA LEU A 158 -11.21 0.05 -3.89
C LEU A 158 -10.38 -1.01 -4.62
N HIS A 159 -10.66 -2.28 -4.38
CA HIS A 159 -10.00 -3.43 -5.00
C HIS A 159 -10.98 -4.56 -5.27
N TYR A 160 -10.66 -5.39 -6.27
CA TYR A 160 -11.30 -6.68 -6.46
C TYR A 160 -10.76 -7.71 -5.46
N PRO A 161 -11.53 -8.76 -5.11
CA PRO A 161 -11.02 -9.89 -4.32
C PRO A 161 -9.71 -10.47 -4.87
N THR A 162 -9.61 -10.61 -6.19
CA THR A 162 -8.38 -11.12 -6.84
C THR A 162 -7.18 -10.19 -6.69
N ASP A 163 -7.38 -8.86 -6.60
CA ASP A 163 -6.29 -7.90 -6.38
C ASP A 163 -5.67 -8.07 -5.00
N VAL A 164 -6.54 -8.31 -4.02
CA VAL A 164 -6.14 -8.52 -2.63
C VAL A 164 -5.43 -9.85 -2.45
N ILE A 165 -5.94 -10.92 -3.06
CA ILE A 165 -5.29 -12.23 -3.06
C ILE A 165 -3.92 -12.14 -3.74
N GLY A 166 -3.83 -11.51 -4.90
CA GLY A 166 -2.56 -11.30 -5.61
C GLY A 166 -1.55 -10.53 -4.77
N GLY A 167 -1.97 -9.44 -4.14
CA GLY A 167 -1.13 -8.68 -3.21
C GLY A 167 -0.66 -9.52 -2.02
N ALA A 168 -1.57 -10.26 -1.38
CA ALA A 168 -1.24 -11.12 -0.24
C ALA A 168 -0.23 -12.22 -0.61
N VAL A 169 -0.37 -12.83 -1.77
CA VAL A 169 0.58 -13.84 -2.28
C VAL A 169 1.97 -13.23 -2.48
N ILE A 170 2.04 -12.04 -3.10
CA ILE A 170 3.31 -11.30 -3.29
C ILE A 170 3.95 -11.02 -1.93
N GLY A 171 3.17 -10.51 -0.96
CA GLY A 171 3.65 -10.21 0.37
C GLY A 171 4.18 -11.44 1.11
N ALA A 172 3.41 -12.53 1.12
CA ALA A 172 3.81 -13.78 1.73
C ALA A 172 5.09 -14.35 1.10
N PHE A 173 5.20 -14.30 -0.23
CA PHE A 173 6.39 -14.74 -0.97
C PHE A 173 7.62 -13.91 -0.60
N CYS A 174 7.52 -12.58 -0.58
CA CYS A 174 8.62 -11.71 -0.18
C CYS A 174 9.09 -11.99 1.24
N ALA A 175 8.16 -12.15 2.19
CA ALA A 175 8.49 -12.48 3.58
C ALA A 175 9.18 -13.85 3.67
N PHE A 176 8.63 -14.87 3.03
CA PHE A 176 9.22 -16.20 3.00
C PHE A 176 10.64 -16.18 2.41
N LEU A 177 10.84 -15.44 1.33
CA LEU A 177 12.15 -15.34 0.65
C LEU A 177 13.19 -14.63 1.52
N LEU A 178 12.89 -13.40 1.97
CA LEU A 178 13.87 -12.57 2.67
C LEU A 178 14.20 -13.07 4.08
N THR A 179 13.31 -13.81 4.71
CA THR A 179 13.56 -14.39 6.05
C THR A 179 14.34 -15.71 6.00
N ARG A 180 14.58 -16.30 4.81
CA ARG A 180 15.44 -17.50 4.67
C ARG A 180 16.86 -17.20 5.14
N ALA A 181 17.45 -18.13 5.87
CA ALA A 181 18.76 -17.97 6.48
C ALA A 181 19.84 -17.45 5.53
N PRO A 182 20.06 -18.01 4.31
CA PRO A 182 21.10 -17.53 3.41
C PRO A 182 20.86 -16.07 2.97
N ILE A 183 19.62 -15.69 2.69
CA ILE A 183 19.31 -14.34 2.21
C ILE A 183 19.37 -13.34 3.36
N ARG A 184 18.74 -13.64 4.49
CA ARG A 184 18.75 -12.80 5.69
C ARG A 184 20.19 -12.52 6.16
N ALA A 185 21.05 -13.53 6.17
CA ALA A 185 22.44 -13.41 6.61
C ALA A 185 23.29 -12.50 5.69
N CYS A 186 22.92 -12.30 4.43
CA CYS A 186 23.62 -11.41 3.52
C CYS A 186 23.48 -9.93 3.87
N PHE A 187 22.29 -9.50 4.32
CA PHE A 187 22.01 -8.06 4.50
C PHE A 187 21.66 -7.64 5.92
N ALA A 188 20.97 -8.47 6.71
CA ALA A 188 20.53 -8.07 8.05
C ALA A 188 21.66 -7.69 9.00
N PRO A 189 22.83 -8.39 9.01
CA PRO A 189 23.96 -7.99 9.86
C PRO A 189 24.50 -6.60 9.57
N PHE A 190 24.40 -6.11 8.34
CA PHE A 190 24.79 -4.74 7.99
C PHE A 190 23.97 -3.70 8.76
N PHE A 191 22.64 -3.85 8.79
CA PHE A 191 21.75 -2.96 9.53
C PHE A 191 21.98 -3.06 11.05
N LEU A 192 22.17 -4.27 11.58
CA LEU A 192 22.44 -4.47 13.00
C LEU A 192 23.73 -3.80 13.43
N ARG A 193 24.83 -4.00 12.68
CA ARG A 193 26.11 -3.34 12.95
C ARG A 193 26.01 -1.82 12.89
N PHE A 194 25.26 -1.27 11.93
CA PHE A 194 25.01 0.16 11.85
C PHE A 194 24.30 0.68 13.12
N MET A 195 23.27 -0.03 13.58
CA MET A 195 22.54 0.34 14.80
C MET A 195 23.38 0.20 16.07
N GLU A 196 24.31 -0.75 16.12
CA GLU A 196 25.26 -0.91 17.22
C GLU A 196 26.31 0.21 17.23
N TYR A 197 26.84 0.55 16.06
CA TYR A 197 27.91 1.58 15.94
C TYR A 197 27.36 3.01 16.07
N ARG A 198 26.16 3.29 15.59
CA ARG A 198 25.49 4.60 15.60
C ARG A 198 24.05 4.47 16.12
N PRO A 199 23.84 4.15 17.40
CA PRO A 199 22.52 3.80 17.91
C PRO A 199 21.50 4.93 17.74
N ALA A 200 21.85 6.18 18.04
CA ALA A 200 20.95 7.32 17.89
C ALA A 200 20.46 7.47 16.43
N ALA A 201 21.39 7.48 15.47
CA ALA A 201 21.06 7.59 14.06
C ALA A 201 20.30 6.34 13.55
N GLY A 202 20.73 5.15 13.97
CA GLY A 202 20.10 3.89 13.58
C GLY A 202 18.63 3.80 14.03
N TYR A 203 18.34 4.12 15.29
CA TYR A 203 16.96 4.11 15.78
C TYR A 203 16.11 5.27 15.22
N MET A 204 16.70 6.43 14.99
CA MET A 204 16.02 7.53 14.30
C MET A 204 15.58 7.13 12.88
N LEU A 205 16.50 6.57 12.10
CA LEU A 205 16.18 6.11 10.74
C LEU A 205 15.18 4.95 10.74
N ALA A 206 15.31 4.01 11.69
CA ALA A 206 14.34 2.91 11.84
C ALA A 206 12.95 3.46 12.19
N PHE A 207 12.84 4.45 13.05
CA PHE A 207 11.58 5.09 13.40
C PHE A 207 10.93 5.76 12.18
N LEU A 208 11.70 6.57 11.43
CA LEU A 208 11.20 7.21 10.20
C LEU A 208 10.75 6.16 9.18
N PHE A 209 11.53 5.10 8.99
CA PHE A 209 11.18 4.03 8.06
C PHE A 209 9.91 3.28 8.47
N VAL A 210 9.77 2.97 9.75
CA VAL A 210 8.56 2.31 10.30
C VAL A 210 7.35 3.23 10.20
N PHE A 211 7.53 4.54 10.41
CA PHE A 211 6.48 5.54 10.21
C PHE A 211 6.00 5.57 8.76
N GLU A 212 6.92 5.62 7.79
CA GLU A 212 6.59 5.59 6.36
C GLU A 212 5.87 4.28 5.95
N LEU A 213 6.28 3.13 6.53
CA LEU A 213 5.55 1.89 6.31
C LEU A 213 4.14 1.93 6.91
N ALA A 214 3.96 2.52 8.09
CA ALA A 214 2.66 2.65 8.75
C ALA A 214 1.70 3.53 7.96
N THR A 215 2.19 4.61 7.38
CA THR A 215 1.44 5.55 6.55
C THR A 215 1.36 5.12 5.07
N MET A 216 1.98 3.99 4.70
CA MET A 216 2.03 3.52 3.31
C MET A 216 2.68 4.53 2.35
N PHE A 217 3.66 5.27 2.83
CA PHE A 217 4.33 6.33 2.06
C PHE A 217 3.35 7.40 1.55
N ASP A 218 2.34 7.76 2.35
CA ASP A 218 1.33 8.74 1.93
C ASP A 218 1.96 10.13 1.70
N GLU A 219 2.87 10.57 2.57
CA GLU A 219 3.52 11.88 2.43
C GLU A 219 4.37 12.00 1.16
N PRO A 220 5.30 11.08 0.84
CA PRO A 220 6.01 11.08 -0.43
C PRO A 220 5.09 10.99 -1.65
N ARG A 221 3.97 10.27 -1.55
CA ARG A 221 2.98 10.15 -2.64
C ARG A 221 2.23 11.46 -2.88
N ILE A 222 1.85 12.17 -1.81
CA ILE A 222 1.22 13.50 -1.89
C ILE A 222 2.20 14.47 -2.54
N LEU A 223 3.44 14.52 -2.08
CA LEU A 223 4.49 15.37 -2.63
C LEU A 223 4.73 15.08 -4.12
N ALA A 224 4.87 13.82 -4.50
CA ALA A 224 5.03 13.41 -5.90
C ALA A 224 3.84 13.88 -6.76
N THR A 225 2.62 13.74 -6.26
CA THR A 225 1.40 14.19 -6.95
C THR A 225 1.38 15.71 -7.13
N LEU A 226 1.79 16.47 -6.13
CA LEU A 226 1.88 17.93 -6.20
C LEU A 226 2.92 18.38 -7.22
N ILE A 227 4.10 17.74 -7.23
CA ILE A 227 5.17 18.03 -8.21
C ILE A 227 4.68 17.75 -9.63
N VAL A 228 4.06 16.59 -9.87
CA VAL A 228 3.53 16.23 -11.19
C VAL A 228 2.44 17.21 -11.64
N LYS A 229 1.53 17.61 -10.75
CA LYS A 229 0.52 18.63 -11.06
C LYS A 229 1.14 19.97 -11.42
N GLN A 230 2.20 20.38 -10.70
CA GLN A 230 2.90 21.63 -11.01
C GLN A 230 3.57 21.58 -12.37
N ILE A 231 4.27 20.50 -12.70
CA ILE A 231 4.90 20.30 -14.02
C ILE A 231 3.87 20.38 -15.15
N HIS A 232 2.71 19.72 -14.99
CA HIS A 232 1.64 19.78 -16.00
C HIS A 232 1.06 21.18 -16.14
N ARG A 233 0.91 21.95 -15.06
CA ARG A 233 0.44 23.32 -15.12
C ARG A 233 1.43 24.24 -15.87
N GLU A 234 2.71 24.09 -15.61
CA GLU A 234 3.75 24.85 -16.30
C GLU A 234 3.82 24.50 -17.79
N ALA A 235 3.70 23.21 -18.13
CA ALA A 235 3.65 22.77 -19.53
C ALA A 235 2.42 23.35 -20.27
N ALA A 236 1.24 23.30 -19.65
CA ALA A 236 0.02 23.88 -20.22
C ALA A 236 0.13 25.40 -20.40
N PHE A 237 0.67 26.12 -19.41
CA PHE A 237 0.90 27.56 -19.48
C PHE A 237 1.87 27.93 -20.62
N THR A 238 2.94 27.17 -20.79
CA THR A 238 3.92 27.35 -21.85
C THR A 238 3.30 27.14 -23.23
N GLN A 239 2.47 26.11 -23.41
CA GLN A 239 1.76 25.83 -24.65
C GLN A 239 0.75 26.93 -24.99
N GLU A 240 0.00 27.44 -24.02
CA GLU A 240 -0.96 28.50 -24.21
C GLU A 240 -0.26 29.82 -24.63
N HIS A 241 0.86 30.16 -23.97
CA HIS A 241 1.66 31.32 -24.32
C HIS A 241 2.27 31.21 -25.71
N ALA A 242 2.81 30.06 -26.08
CA ALA A 242 3.33 29.81 -27.42
C ALA A 242 2.22 29.92 -28.48
N GLY A 243 1.03 29.41 -28.22
CA GLY A 243 -0.14 29.53 -29.10
C GLY A 243 -0.60 30.98 -29.29
N ARG A 244 -0.63 31.80 -28.22
CA ARG A 244 -0.98 33.23 -28.30
C ARG A 244 0.06 34.01 -29.08
N LEU A 245 1.35 33.75 -28.90
CA LEU A 245 2.43 34.39 -29.68
C LEU A 245 2.35 34.04 -31.17
N ALA A 246 2.09 32.77 -31.50
CA ALA A 246 1.93 32.31 -32.87
C ALA A 246 0.71 32.96 -33.55
N SER A 247 -0.41 33.12 -32.87
CA SER A 247 -1.62 33.77 -33.38
C SER A 247 -1.40 35.28 -33.57
N SER A 248 -0.71 35.96 -32.67
CA SER A 248 -0.39 37.39 -32.80
C SER A 248 0.53 37.66 -33.99
N LEU A 249 1.54 36.81 -34.21
CA LEU A 249 2.45 36.91 -35.35
C LEU A 249 1.76 36.62 -36.70
N SER A 250 0.77 35.72 -36.73
CA SER A 250 -0.01 35.46 -37.94
C SER A 250 -0.92 36.62 -38.33
N LEU A 251 -1.52 37.31 -37.37
CA LEU A 251 -2.34 38.50 -37.57
C LEU A 251 -1.50 39.69 -38.12
N GLN A 252 -0.32 39.92 -37.58
CA GLN A 252 0.59 40.96 -38.09
C GLN A 252 1.10 40.72 -39.53
N LYS A 253 1.12 39.47 -40.00
CA LYS A 253 1.49 39.13 -41.38
C LYS A 253 0.33 39.29 -42.37
N GLN A 254 -0.90 39.38 -41.94
CA GLN A 254 -2.07 39.62 -42.80
C GLN A 254 -2.37 41.11 -43.01
N GLU A 255 -1.83 41.98 -42.14
CA GLU A 255 -2.01 43.44 -42.26
C GLU A 255 -0.91 44.13 -43.07
N LYS A 256 0.06 43.39 -43.60
CA LYS A 256 1.10 43.87 -44.53
C LYS A 256 0.89 43.33 -45.94
#